data_3018386feb82d83f46ab9e99f0b7e337
#
_entry.id   3018386feb82d83f46ab9e99f0b7e337
#
_cell.length_a   1.000
_cell.length_b   1.000
_cell.length_c   1.000
_cell.angle_alpha   90.00
_cell.angle_beta   90.00
_cell.angle_gamma   90.00
#
_symmetry.space_group_name_H-M   'P 1'
#
loop_
_entity.id
_entity.type
_entity.pdbx_description
1 polymer ?
#
loop_
_entity_poly.entity_id
_entity_poly.type
_entity_poly.pdbx_seq_one_letter_code
_entity_poly.pdbx_strand_id
1 'polypeptide(L)'
;MMKLRAIPALPLLSLALLAALALVPLAAQADKPAADKPAASPAADKSALPPLPAEAHTQQSIQLNGKPLHYTVTVGALPVRDKEGKEAGQVVVTAYTVEGENRPVTFAFNGGPGAASVYLNLGAIGPRHMDAGNEGDSPSDAPTLTDNQGTWLDFTDLVFIDPVGTGFSRATVPEDQAKKLFYAATPDIEYLSRVIYDWLVKNGRLGSRKYLIGESYGGFRGPRITYYLQSELGVALNGVVLVSPYLNPAAEDNGDLSPLPWMLTLPSITAANLERQGKLTPEAMADVIAYTRGEYATTLLKGRSDPAATDKMIARVTEMTGLDAAFVKFSGGRLETGAYVREVHREQGKLSSVYDSNVTSFDPFPFAPEQRASDPILAAIVAPLTTAMVDFVTRTVGWKVDARYNALSYDVGRLWNWDDDLRRGSVTELRKAVAADPKLRVMIVHGWNDLSCPFMASVLTADQMPVMGEPARVAVREYPGGHMFYTREASRLALRKDALEMYAKH
;
A
#
# COMPACT_ATOMS: atom_id res chain seq x y z
N MET A 1 21.72 40.44 45.34
CA MET A 1 21.99 39.55 46.48
C MET A 1 20.69 38.88 46.88
N MET A 2 20.44 37.65 46.39
CA MET A 2 19.36 36.79 46.90
C MET A 2 19.84 35.36 46.89
N LYS A 3 19.78 34.72 48.04
CA LYS A 3 20.44 33.45 48.39
C LYS A 3 19.74 32.26 47.75
N LEU A 4 20.52 31.40 47.09
CA LEU A 4 20.12 30.03 46.72
C LEU A 4 19.88 29.21 48.00
N ARG A 5 18.72 28.53 48.06
CA ARG A 5 18.46 27.47 49.03
C ARG A 5 18.64 26.10 48.35
N ALA A 6 19.50 25.30 48.93
CA ALA A 6 19.76 23.92 48.55
C ALA A 6 18.61 23.01 49.00
N ILE A 7 18.28 22.02 48.15
CA ILE A 7 17.35 20.92 48.43
C ILE A 7 18.20 19.68 48.77
N PRO A 8 17.88 18.94 49.85
CA PRO A 8 18.67 17.79 50.29
C PRO A 8 18.35 16.51 49.47
N ALA A 9 19.40 15.72 49.23
CA ALA A 9 19.35 14.42 48.58
C ALA A 9 18.77 13.35 49.54
N LEU A 10 17.87 12.51 49.04
CA LEU A 10 17.44 11.25 49.68
C LEU A 10 18.30 10.07 49.23
N PRO A 11 18.60 9.11 50.11
CA PRO A 11 19.51 8.00 49.80
C PRO A 11 18.79 6.84 49.10
N LEU A 12 19.55 6.24 48.16
CA LEU A 12 19.24 4.96 47.48
C LEU A 12 19.29 3.82 48.51
N LEU A 13 18.18 3.09 48.69
CA LEU A 13 18.15 1.79 49.36
C LEU A 13 18.32 0.67 48.30
N SER A 14 19.44 -0.04 48.39
CA SER A 14 19.74 -1.24 47.65
C SER A 14 19.00 -2.44 48.26
N LEU A 15 18.14 -3.12 47.52
CA LEU A 15 17.56 -4.40 47.91
C LEU A 15 18.29 -5.52 47.16
N ALA A 16 19.14 -6.26 47.85
CA ALA A 16 19.78 -7.47 47.39
C ALA A 16 18.79 -8.67 47.61
N LEU A 17 18.42 -9.37 46.56
CA LEU A 17 17.67 -10.61 46.63
C LEU A 17 18.64 -11.80 46.43
N LEU A 18 18.82 -12.60 47.49
CA LEU A 18 19.60 -13.84 47.48
C LEU A 18 18.86 -14.91 46.66
N ALA A 19 19.53 -15.45 45.65
CA ALA A 19 19.11 -16.70 44.99
C ALA A 19 19.81 -17.88 45.64
N ALA A 20 19.03 -18.79 46.21
CA ALA A 20 19.51 -20.07 46.71
C ALA A 20 19.68 -21.07 45.58
N LEU A 21 20.90 -21.49 45.30
CA LEU A 21 21.24 -22.62 44.41
C LEU A 21 21.03 -23.94 45.17
N ALA A 22 20.12 -24.80 44.70
CA ALA A 22 20.06 -26.20 45.10
C ALA A 22 21.03 -27.05 44.27
N LEU A 23 22.03 -27.60 44.92
CA LEU A 23 22.98 -28.58 44.34
C LEU A 23 22.31 -29.96 44.26
N VAL A 24 22.20 -30.53 43.07
CA VAL A 24 21.89 -31.95 42.84
C VAL A 24 23.20 -32.67 42.47
N PRO A 25 23.54 -33.81 43.07
CA PRO A 25 24.80 -34.46 42.78
C PRO A 25 24.80 -35.21 41.46
N LEU A 26 25.87 -35.01 40.69
CA LEU A 26 26.19 -35.71 39.44
C LEU A 26 26.63 -37.13 39.73
N ALA A 27 25.89 -38.14 39.29
CA ALA A 27 26.32 -39.55 39.30
C ALA A 27 27.24 -39.79 38.09
N ALA A 28 28.42 -40.32 38.38
CA ALA A 28 29.40 -40.70 37.37
C ALA A 28 28.89 -41.88 36.54
N GLN A 29 28.85 -41.72 35.20
CA GLN A 29 28.70 -42.85 34.27
C GLN A 29 30.02 -43.16 33.60
N ALA A 30 30.36 -44.47 33.67
CA ALA A 30 31.61 -45.03 33.15
C ALA A 30 31.66 -45.01 31.63
N ASP A 31 32.89 -44.80 31.13
CA ASP A 31 33.28 -44.83 29.73
C ASP A 31 32.94 -46.15 29.02
N LYS A 32 32.26 -46.05 27.86
CA LYS A 32 32.18 -47.10 26.84
C LYS A 32 33.10 -46.75 25.68
N PRO A 33 33.80 -47.74 25.05
CA PRO A 33 34.74 -47.46 23.97
C PRO A 33 34.05 -46.93 22.71
N ALA A 34 34.71 -46.00 22.04
CA ALA A 34 34.28 -45.36 20.80
C ALA A 34 34.16 -46.38 19.66
N ALA A 35 32.95 -46.51 19.12
CA ALA A 35 32.72 -47.13 17.80
C ALA A 35 32.99 -46.13 16.70
N ASP A 36 33.74 -46.57 15.66
CA ASP A 36 34.05 -45.79 14.47
C ASP A 36 32.83 -45.14 13.86
N LYS A 37 32.84 -43.82 13.74
CA LYS A 37 31.84 -43.06 12.99
C LYS A 37 32.10 -43.27 11.49
N PRO A 38 31.06 -43.66 10.72
CA PRO A 38 31.14 -43.55 9.26
C PRO A 38 31.36 -42.08 8.87
N ALA A 39 32.23 -41.85 7.87
CA ALA A 39 32.49 -40.53 7.30
C ALA A 39 31.15 -39.88 6.90
N ALA A 40 30.88 -38.68 7.45
CA ALA A 40 29.73 -37.89 7.09
C ALA A 40 29.80 -37.59 5.61
N SER A 41 28.81 -38.04 4.86
CA SER A 41 28.52 -37.49 3.53
C SER A 41 28.41 -35.96 3.62
N PRO A 42 28.93 -35.21 2.64
CA PRO A 42 28.80 -33.75 2.67
C PRO A 42 27.31 -33.40 2.82
N ALA A 43 26.99 -32.66 3.88
CA ALA A 43 25.67 -32.14 4.11
C ALA A 43 25.28 -31.34 2.86
N ALA A 44 24.29 -31.78 2.14
CA ALA A 44 23.65 -30.99 1.10
C ALA A 44 23.30 -29.66 1.74
N ASP A 45 23.74 -28.58 1.13
CA ASP A 45 23.41 -27.21 1.55
C ASP A 45 21.89 -27.03 1.54
N LYS A 46 21.25 -27.13 2.73
CA LYS A 46 19.80 -27.06 2.91
C LYS A 46 19.26 -25.64 2.70
N SER A 47 20.08 -24.70 2.24
CA SER A 47 19.74 -23.28 2.11
C SER A 47 19.38 -22.83 0.68
N ALA A 48 19.59 -23.67 -0.35
CA ALA A 48 19.25 -23.28 -1.71
C ALA A 48 17.74 -23.41 -1.97
N LEU A 49 17.07 -22.27 -2.19
CA LEU A 49 15.66 -22.25 -2.62
C LEU A 49 15.50 -23.02 -3.96
N PRO A 50 14.43 -23.81 -4.16
CA PRO A 50 14.15 -24.42 -5.45
C PRO A 50 14.16 -23.36 -6.56
N PRO A 51 14.71 -23.65 -7.76
CA PRO A 51 14.71 -22.69 -8.86
C PRO A 51 13.27 -22.33 -9.25
N LEU A 52 13.04 -21.06 -9.60
CA LEU A 52 11.76 -20.68 -10.22
C LEU A 52 11.67 -21.33 -11.60
N PRO A 53 10.44 -21.73 -12.04
CA PRO A 53 10.23 -22.31 -13.36
C PRO A 53 10.63 -21.34 -14.48
N ALA A 54 10.91 -21.89 -15.66
CA ALA A 54 11.03 -21.09 -16.87
C ALA A 54 9.74 -20.33 -17.14
N GLU A 55 9.84 -19.24 -17.89
CA GLU A 55 8.69 -18.42 -18.29
C GLU A 55 7.61 -19.26 -18.98
N ALA A 56 6.35 -19.06 -18.60
CA ALA A 56 5.20 -19.73 -19.17
C ALA A 56 4.26 -18.73 -19.87
N HIS A 57 3.66 -19.17 -20.95
CA HIS A 57 2.72 -18.39 -21.75
C HIS A 57 1.42 -19.16 -21.99
N THR A 58 0.27 -18.48 -21.96
CA THR A 58 -1.00 -19.06 -22.34
C THR A 58 -1.91 -18.04 -23.01
N GLN A 59 -2.69 -18.52 -24.00
CA GLN A 59 -3.73 -17.73 -24.64
C GLN A 59 -5.01 -17.80 -23.80
N GLN A 60 -5.60 -16.66 -23.54
CA GLN A 60 -6.83 -16.51 -22.77
C GLN A 60 -7.80 -15.56 -23.49
N SER A 61 -9.04 -15.52 -23.04
CA SER A 61 -10.01 -14.53 -23.47
C SER A 61 -10.96 -14.15 -22.34
N ILE A 62 -11.49 -12.93 -22.42
CA ILE A 62 -12.60 -12.45 -21.60
C ILE A 62 -13.68 -11.85 -22.49
N GLN A 63 -14.90 -11.73 -21.96
CA GLN A 63 -15.96 -10.94 -22.56
C GLN A 63 -15.88 -9.51 -22.02
N LEU A 64 -15.59 -8.55 -22.88
CA LEU A 64 -15.55 -7.13 -22.52
C LEU A 64 -16.57 -6.37 -23.38
N ASN A 65 -17.55 -5.72 -22.72
CA ASN A 65 -18.63 -5.02 -23.41
C ASN A 65 -19.33 -5.87 -24.51
N GLY A 66 -19.54 -7.16 -24.22
CA GLY A 66 -20.19 -8.11 -25.11
C GLY A 66 -19.34 -8.59 -26.30
N LYS A 67 -18.03 -8.29 -26.31
CA LYS A 67 -17.08 -8.74 -27.33
C LYS A 67 -15.95 -9.54 -26.72
N PRO A 68 -15.47 -10.61 -27.38
CA PRO A 68 -14.30 -11.33 -26.89
C PRO A 68 -13.04 -10.48 -27.06
N LEU A 69 -12.25 -10.39 -25.99
CA LEU A 69 -10.91 -9.83 -25.99
C LEU A 69 -9.92 -10.97 -25.77
N HIS A 70 -9.15 -11.32 -26.80
CA HIS A 70 -8.10 -12.34 -26.72
C HIS A 70 -6.79 -11.73 -26.30
N TYR A 71 -6.05 -12.44 -25.44
CA TYR A 71 -4.78 -11.95 -24.90
C TYR A 71 -3.85 -13.10 -24.53
N THR A 72 -2.56 -12.81 -24.45
CA THR A 72 -1.55 -13.73 -23.91
C THR A 72 -1.26 -13.36 -22.47
N VAL A 73 -1.23 -14.36 -21.58
CA VAL A 73 -0.68 -14.23 -20.23
C VAL A 73 0.74 -14.78 -20.24
N THR A 74 1.66 -14.03 -19.70
CA THR A 74 3.04 -14.45 -19.49
C THR A 74 3.38 -14.33 -18.01
N VAL A 75 3.89 -15.40 -17.41
CA VAL A 75 4.42 -15.40 -16.03
C VAL A 75 5.87 -15.85 -16.05
N GLY A 76 6.75 -15.07 -15.50
CA GLY A 76 8.18 -15.38 -15.46
C GLY A 76 8.94 -14.51 -14.47
N ALA A 77 10.19 -14.86 -14.22
CA ALA A 77 11.08 -14.14 -13.33
C ALA A 77 12.15 -13.35 -14.10
N LEU A 78 12.43 -12.13 -13.62
CA LEU A 78 13.57 -11.32 -14.05
C LEU A 78 14.63 -11.33 -12.93
N PRO A 79 15.91 -11.54 -13.25
CA PRO A 79 16.97 -11.47 -12.26
C PRO A 79 17.25 -10.02 -11.85
N VAL A 80 17.38 -9.80 -10.55
CA VAL A 80 17.92 -8.54 -10.00
C VAL A 80 19.37 -8.78 -9.63
N ARG A 81 20.25 -7.89 -10.11
CA ARG A 81 21.69 -8.00 -9.91
C ARG A 81 22.19 -6.91 -8.96
N ASP A 82 23.18 -7.27 -8.15
CA ASP A 82 23.95 -6.32 -7.36
C ASP A 82 24.90 -5.47 -8.22
N LYS A 83 25.69 -4.60 -7.59
CA LYS A 83 26.64 -3.70 -8.28
C LYS A 83 27.78 -4.45 -8.97
N GLU A 84 28.08 -5.66 -8.53
CA GLU A 84 29.08 -6.57 -9.11
C GLU A 84 28.52 -7.41 -10.26
N GLY A 85 27.21 -7.28 -10.57
CA GLY A 85 26.51 -8.01 -11.63
C GLY A 85 26.08 -9.41 -11.23
N LYS A 86 26.23 -9.82 -9.96
CA LYS A 86 25.79 -11.11 -9.44
C LYS A 86 24.30 -11.05 -9.14
N GLU A 87 23.58 -12.16 -9.40
CA GLU A 87 22.16 -12.26 -9.07
C GLU A 87 21.96 -12.21 -7.55
N ALA A 88 21.16 -11.26 -7.09
CA ALA A 88 20.81 -11.03 -5.71
C ALA A 88 19.33 -11.27 -5.40
N GLY A 89 18.49 -11.31 -6.42
CA GLY A 89 17.06 -11.56 -6.30
C GLY A 89 16.40 -11.92 -7.62
N GLN A 90 15.17 -12.39 -7.53
CA GLN A 90 14.32 -12.74 -8.66
C GLN A 90 12.96 -12.06 -8.48
N VAL A 91 12.58 -11.25 -9.46
CA VAL A 91 11.29 -10.54 -9.47
C VAL A 91 10.35 -11.23 -10.45
N VAL A 92 9.23 -11.74 -9.94
CA VAL A 92 8.20 -12.37 -10.75
C VAL A 92 7.28 -11.30 -11.33
N VAL A 93 7.00 -11.45 -12.61
CA VAL A 93 6.17 -10.56 -13.40
C VAL A 93 5.04 -11.35 -14.03
N THR A 94 3.82 -10.82 -13.92
CA THR A 94 2.65 -11.30 -14.66
C THR A 94 2.28 -10.26 -15.71
N ALA A 95 2.44 -10.59 -16.99
CA ALA A 95 2.14 -9.69 -18.09
C ALA A 95 0.93 -10.19 -18.89
N TYR A 96 0.06 -9.26 -19.27
CA TYR A 96 -1.07 -9.49 -20.17
C TYR A 96 -0.87 -8.63 -21.42
N THR A 97 -0.80 -9.26 -22.58
CA THR A 97 -0.57 -8.58 -23.84
C THR A 97 -1.63 -8.95 -24.87
N VAL A 98 -2.08 -7.96 -25.62
CA VAL A 98 -3.01 -8.12 -26.72
C VAL A 98 -2.25 -7.91 -28.02
N GLU A 99 -2.53 -8.70 -29.04
CA GLU A 99 -1.93 -8.58 -30.36
C GLU A 99 -2.24 -7.21 -30.96
N GLY A 100 -1.23 -6.54 -31.49
CA GLY A 100 -1.36 -5.19 -32.10
C GLY A 100 -0.07 -4.41 -32.07
N GLU A 101 0.11 -3.55 -33.07
CA GLU A 101 1.26 -2.65 -33.17
C GLU A 101 1.10 -1.42 -32.27
N ASN A 102 2.22 -0.90 -31.75
CA ASN A 102 2.29 0.37 -31.02
C ASN A 102 1.38 0.48 -29.79
N ARG A 103 0.97 -0.64 -29.21
CA ARG A 103 0.16 -0.62 -27.99
C ARG A 103 0.93 0.01 -26.84
N PRO A 104 0.27 0.82 -25.99
CA PRO A 104 0.86 1.28 -24.74
C PRO A 104 1.18 0.09 -23.80
N VAL A 105 2.07 0.32 -22.84
CA VAL A 105 2.34 -0.62 -21.75
C VAL A 105 2.23 0.08 -20.41
N THR A 106 1.57 -0.56 -19.46
CA THR A 106 1.34 -0.07 -18.10
C THR A 106 1.97 -1.01 -17.10
N PHE A 107 2.90 -0.49 -16.30
CA PHE A 107 3.52 -1.20 -15.18
C PHE A 107 2.73 -0.94 -13.90
N ALA A 108 2.45 -1.98 -13.14
CA ALA A 108 1.61 -1.92 -11.95
C ALA A 108 2.31 -2.42 -10.70
N PHE A 109 2.18 -1.66 -9.60
CA PHE A 109 2.70 -1.98 -8.27
C PHE A 109 1.64 -1.73 -7.20
N ASN A 110 1.47 -2.69 -6.29
CA ASN A 110 0.85 -2.42 -5.00
C ASN A 110 1.89 -1.91 -3.98
N GLY A 111 1.44 -1.64 -2.78
CA GLY A 111 2.19 -0.96 -1.74
C GLY A 111 2.68 -1.85 -0.60
N GLY A 112 2.29 -1.51 0.59
CA GLY A 112 2.74 -2.04 1.87
C GLY A 112 3.75 -1.09 2.53
N PRO A 113 5.08 -1.25 2.40
CA PRO A 113 5.81 -2.26 1.61
C PRO A 113 5.55 -3.68 2.07
N GLY A 114 5.50 -4.61 1.09
CA GLY A 114 5.23 -6.02 1.34
C GLY A 114 3.99 -6.59 0.64
N ALA A 115 3.21 -5.78 -0.08
CA ALA A 115 2.11 -6.26 -0.89
C ALA A 115 2.56 -6.65 -2.31
N ALA A 116 2.10 -7.81 -2.78
CA ALA A 116 2.18 -8.22 -4.17
C ALA A 116 1.20 -7.41 -5.03
N SER A 117 1.42 -7.34 -6.33
CA SER A 117 0.56 -6.58 -7.25
C SER A 117 -0.81 -7.23 -7.54
N VAL A 118 -1.17 -8.27 -6.78
CA VAL A 118 -2.40 -9.02 -6.93
C VAL A 118 -3.66 -8.19 -6.70
N TYR A 119 -3.60 -7.18 -5.82
CA TYR A 119 -4.75 -6.31 -5.53
C TYR A 119 -5.13 -5.47 -6.75
N LEU A 120 -4.17 -4.84 -7.42
CA LEU A 120 -4.41 -4.17 -8.69
C LEU A 120 -4.72 -5.16 -9.82
N ASN A 121 -4.09 -6.33 -9.84
CA ASN A 121 -4.29 -7.34 -10.87
C ASN A 121 -5.71 -7.91 -10.83
N LEU A 122 -6.08 -8.57 -9.74
CA LEU A 122 -7.36 -9.26 -9.62
C LEU A 122 -8.48 -8.36 -9.07
N GLY A 123 -8.14 -7.23 -8.46
CA GLY A 123 -9.13 -6.31 -7.89
C GLY A 123 -9.50 -5.14 -8.79
N ALA A 124 -8.56 -4.61 -9.58
CA ALA A 124 -8.73 -3.34 -10.29
C ALA A 124 -8.72 -3.48 -11.81
N ILE A 125 -7.52 -3.59 -12.40
CA ILE A 125 -7.28 -3.33 -13.83
C ILE A 125 -6.96 -4.54 -14.67
N GLY A 126 -6.65 -5.69 -14.07
CA GLY A 126 -6.36 -6.93 -14.80
C GLY A 126 -7.58 -7.49 -15.53
N PRO A 127 -7.40 -8.49 -16.42
CA PRO A 127 -8.50 -9.02 -17.22
C PRO A 127 -9.50 -9.87 -16.42
N ARG A 128 -9.06 -10.46 -15.32
CA ARG A 128 -9.92 -11.22 -14.39
C ARG A 128 -10.13 -10.42 -13.12
N HIS A 129 -11.29 -10.56 -12.52
CA HIS A 129 -11.68 -9.86 -11.30
C HIS A 129 -12.16 -10.86 -10.25
N MET A 130 -11.71 -10.65 -9.02
CA MET A 130 -12.26 -11.27 -7.83
C MET A 130 -13.01 -10.22 -7.04
N ASP A 131 -14.29 -10.45 -6.81
CA ASP A 131 -15.09 -9.60 -5.94
C ASP A 131 -14.66 -9.82 -4.49
N ALA A 132 -14.12 -8.78 -3.87
CA ALA A 132 -13.60 -8.80 -2.51
C ALA A 132 -13.34 -7.38 -2.00
N GLY A 133 -13.35 -7.21 -0.67
CA GLY A 133 -13.14 -5.92 0.01
C GLY A 133 -14.43 -5.21 0.38
N ASN A 134 -15.53 -5.96 0.46
CA ASN A 134 -16.86 -5.47 0.80
C ASN A 134 -17.24 -5.82 2.24
N GLU A 135 -18.25 -5.14 2.79
CA GLU A 135 -18.84 -5.52 4.09
C GLU A 135 -19.46 -6.92 3.99
N GLY A 136 -19.10 -7.77 4.93
CA GLY A 136 -19.58 -9.15 5.00
C GLY A 136 -18.68 -10.19 4.35
N ASP A 137 -17.62 -9.79 3.66
CA ASP A 137 -16.62 -10.71 3.10
C ASP A 137 -15.93 -11.53 4.21
N SER A 138 -15.54 -12.75 3.84
CA SER A 138 -14.94 -13.72 4.77
C SER A 138 -13.68 -14.35 4.16
N PRO A 139 -12.65 -14.65 4.98
CA PRO A 139 -11.45 -15.34 4.51
C PRO A 139 -11.72 -16.76 3.98
N SER A 140 -12.90 -17.31 4.24
CA SER A 140 -13.35 -18.64 3.75
C SER A 140 -14.19 -18.55 2.47
N ASP A 141 -14.40 -17.36 1.91
CA ASP A 141 -15.15 -17.20 0.66
C ASP A 141 -14.42 -17.86 -0.51
N ALA A 142 -15.21 -18.39 -1.44
CA ALA A 142 -14.66 -19.05 -2.62
C ALA A 142 -13.97 -18.03 -3.55
N PRO A 143 -12.71 -18.26 -3.95
CA PRO A 143 -11.95 -17.34 -4.78
C PRO A 143 -12.38 -17.45 -6.26
N THR A 144 -13.55 -16.92 -6.59
CA THR A 144 -14.11 -16.98 -7.94
C THR A 144 -13.60 -15.83 -8.80
N LEU A 145 -12.97 -16.14 -9.93
CA LEU A 145 -12.54 -15.17 -10.92
C LEU A 145 -13.58 -15.02 -12.05
N THR A 146 -13.99 -13.79 -12.28
CA THR A 146 -14.91 -13.40 -13.37
C THR A 146 -14.20 -12.52 -14.40
N ASP A 147 -14.85 -12.26 -15.54
CA ASP A 147 -14.36 -11.32 -16.54
C ASP A 147 -14.48 -9.89 -16.02
N ASN A 148 -13.39 -9.15 -16.02
CA ASN A 148 -13.37 -7.79 -15.47
C ASN A 148 -13.83 -6.75 -16.50
N GLN A 149 -15.02 -6.19 -16.31
CA GLN A 149 -15.51 -5.09 -17.15
C GLN A 149 -14.73 -3.77 -16.91
N GLY A 150 -14.01 -3.66 -15.81
CA GLY A 150 -13.12 -2.54 -15.46
C GLY A 150 -11.69 -2.68 -15.98
N THR A 151 -11.37 -3.74 -16.71
CA THR A 151 -10.00 -3.95 -17.21
C THR A 151 -9.51 -2.84 -18.13
N TRP A 152 -8.20 -2.58 -18.11
CA TRP A 152 -7.54 -1.65 -19.04
C TRP A 152 -6.91 -2.35 -20.23
N LEU A 153 -7.02 -3.66 -20.30
CA LEU A 153 -6.31 -4.48 -21.30
C LEU A 153 -6.68 -4.18 -22.76
N ASP A 154 -7.85 -3.63 -23.02
CA ASP A 154 -8.27 -3.25 -24.37
C ASP A 154 -7.52 -2.01 -24.92
N PHE A 155 -7.00 -1.12 -24.06
CA PHE A 155 -6.27 0.06 -24.51
C PHE A 155 -4.78 0.10 -24.11
N THR A 156 -4.31 -0.79 -23.24
CA THR A 156 -2.89 -0.91 -22.85
C THR A 156 -2.56 -2.35 -22.48
N ASP A 157 -1.34 -2.79 -22.75
CA ASP A 157 -0.82 -4.03 -22.17
C ASP A 157 -0.49 -3.80 -20.70
N LEU A 158 -0.64 -4.84 -19.86
CA LEU A 158 -0.52 -4.73 -18.42
C LEU A 158 0.64 -5.59 -17.91
N VAL A 159 1.48 -5.03 -17.06
CA VAL A 159 2.65 -5.69 -16.49
C VAL A 159 2.63 -5.50 -14.97
N PHE A 160 2.21 -6.53 -14.25
CA PHE A 160 2.18 -6.55 -12.80
C PHE A 160 3.50 -7.07 -12.26
N ILE A 161 4.14 -6.29 -11.41
CA ILE A 161 5.47 -6.59 -10.86
C ILE A 161 5.32 -6.82 -9.36
N ASP A 162 5.71 -8.00 -8.89
CA ASP A 162 5.77 -8.31 -7.47
C ASP A 162 7.16 -7.94 -6.94
N PRO A 163 7.30 -6.94 -6.06
CA PRO A 163 8.59 -6.59 -5.45
C PRO A 163 9.22 -7.77 -4.69
N VAL A 164 10.56 -7.77 -4.52
CA VAL A 164 11.28 -8.82 -3.79
C VAL A 164 10.66 -9.04 -2.39
N GLY A 165 10.36 -10.30 -2.07
CA GLY A 165 9.70 -10.71 -0.83
C GLY A 165 8.18 -10.73 -0.89
N THR A 166 7.58 -10.38 -2.02
CA THR A 166 6.13 -10.44 -2.27
C THR A 166 5.81 -11.38 -3.43
N GLY A 167 4.57 -11.84 -3.52
CA GLY A 167 4.19 -12.81 -4.51
C GLY A 167 5.07 -14.05 -4.45
N PHE A 168 5.63 -14.44 -5.59
CA PHE A 168 6.67 -15.46 -5.69
C PHE A 168 8.08 -14.86 -5.82
N SER A 169 8.21 -13.53 -5.80
CA SER A 169 9.50 -12.83 -5.87
C SER A 169 10.31 -13.03 -4.61
N ARG A 170 11.63 -13.15 -4.74
CA ARG A 170 12.50 -13.54 -3.62
C ARG A 170 13.91 -12.97 -3.74
N ALA A 171 14.55 -12.76 -2.60
CA ALA A 171 16.00 -12.58 -2.54
C ALA A 171 16.70 -13.93 -2.73
N THR A 172 17.87 -13.92 -3.39
CA THR A 172 18.76 -15.10 -3.56
C THR A 172 20.04 -14.95 -2.75
N VAL A 173 20.10 -13.91 -1.91
CA VAL A 173 21.20 -13.61 -0.98
C VAL A 173 20.70 -13.72 0.47
N PRO A 174 21.61 -13.83 1.47
CA PRO A 174 21.23 -13.83 2.89
C PRO A 174 20.43 -12.60 3.31
N GLU A 175 19.62 -12.72 4.37
CA GLU A 175 18.67 -11.70 4.83
C GLU A 175 19.32 -10.34 5.10
N ASP A 176 20.52 -10.32 5.70
CA ASP A 176 21.24 -9.08 6.00
C ASP A 176 21.68 -8.32 4.74
N GLN A 177 22.00 -9.04 3.66
CA GLN A 177 22.27 -8.46 2.34
C GLN A 177 20.98 -8.07 1.64
N ALA A 178 19.95 -8.92 1.68
CA ALA A 178 18.63 -8.64 1.11
C ALA A 178 18.04 -7.36 1.68
N LYS A 179 18.15 -7.15 3.00
CA LYS A 179 17.69 -5.94 3.67
C LYS A 179 18.34 -4.67 3.09
N LYS A 180 19.63 -4.71 2.78
CA LYS A 180 20.37 -3.56 2.22
C LYS A 180 20.05 -3.31 0.74
N LEU A 181 19.78 -4.39 -0.01
CA LEU A 181 19.58 -4.33 -1.46
C LEU A 181 18.14 -4.07 -1.88
N PHE A 182 17.16 -4.37 -1.00
CA PHE A 182 15.74 -4.37 -1.40
C PHE A 182 14.81 -3.64 -0.44
N TYR A 183 15.12 -3.59 0.88
CA TYR A 183 14.15 -3.21 1.90
C TYR A 183 14.43 -1.83 2.51
N ALA A 184 14.58 -0.84 1.64
CA ALA A 184 14.59 0.58 1.96
C ALA A 184 14.13 1.38 0.73
N ALA A 185 13.76 2.63 0.92
CA ALA A 185 13.15 3.45 -0.15
C ALA A 185 14.05 3.56 -1.39
N THR A 186 15.32 3.94 -1.25
CA THR A 186 16.23 4.14 -2.39
C THR A 186 16.53 2.84 -3.15
N PRO A 187 17.00 1.74 -2.54
CA PRO A 187 17.27 0.51 -3.28
C PRO A 187 16.01 -0.10 -3.91
N ASP A 188 14.83 0.05 -3.26
CA ASP A 188 13.55 -0.39 -3.81
C ASP A 188 13.24 0.31 -5.14
N ILE A 189 13.42 1.62 -5.21
CA ILE A 189 13.23 2.40 -6.44
C ILE A 189 14.24 2.01 -7.52
N GLU A 190 15.50 1.86 -7.15
CA GLU A 190 16.58 1.56 -8.08
C GLU A 190 16.36 0.20 -8.77
N TYR A 191 16.15 -0.88 -8.00
CA TYR A 191 15.98 -2.19 -8.61
C TYR A 191 14.66 -2.34 -9.37
N LEU A 192 13.55 -1.76 -8.88
CA LEU A 192 12.28 -1.83 -9.60
C LEU A 192 12.31 -1.04 -10.91
N SER A 193 12.98 0.11 -10.93
CA SER A 193 13.21 0.86 -12.19
C SER A 193 14.03 0.04 -13.17
N ARG A 194 15.05 -0.70 -12.68
CA ARG A 194 15.86 -1.59 -13.51
C ARG A 194 15.03 -2.77 -14.02
N VAL A 195 14.15 -3.35 -13.23
CA VAL A 195 13.22 -4.41 -13.66
C VAL A 195 12.30 -3.94 -14.78
N ILE A 196 11.76 -2.72 -14.69
CA ILE A 196 10.96 -2.10 -15.78
C ILE A 196 11.81 -1.97 -17.05
N TYR A 197 13.02 -1.43 -16.93
CA TYR A 197 13.93 -1.26 -18.06
C TYR A 197 14.25 -2.62 -18.72
N ASP A 198 14.64 -3.62 -17.93
CA ASP A 198 14.99 -4.95 -18.42
C ASP A 198 13.79 -5.65 -19.08
N TRP A 199 12.57 -5.47 -18.53
CA TRP A 199 11.34 -5.96 -19.16
C TRP A 199 11.10 -5.30 -20.52
N LEU A 200 11.26 -3.98 -20.62
CA LEU A 200 11.11 -3.22 -21.88
C LEU A 200 12.11 -3.66 -22.94
N VAL A 201 13.36 -3.89 -22.55
CA VAL A 201 14.41 -4.39 -23.45
C VAL A 201 14.11 -5.81 -23.91
N LYS A 202 13.83 -6.71 -22.97
CA LYS A 202 13.52 -8.13 -23.25
C LYS A 202 12.37 -8.30 -24.24
N ASN A 203 11.35 -7.46 -24.10
CA ASN A 203 10.12 -7.56 -24.91
C ASN A 203 10.07 -6.62 -26.11
N GLY A 204 11.19 -5.88 -26.40
CA GLY A 204 11.26 -4.93 -27.54
C GLY A 204 10.29 -3.74 -27.42
N ARG A 205 9.97 -3.30 -26.19
CA ARG A 205 8.92 -2.30 -25.93
C ARG A 205 9.46 -0.92 -25.53
N LEU A 206 10.75 -0.64 -25.75
CA LEU A 206 11.33 0.69 -25.48
C LEU A 206 10.65 1.81 -26.26
N GLY A 207 10.19 1.54 -27.49
CA GLY A 207 9.45 2.49 -28.33
C GLY A 207 7.97 2.70 -27.97
N SER A 208 7.37 1.84 -27.13
CA SER A 208 5.97 1.96 -26.74
C SER A 208 5.71 3.17 -25.87
N ARG A 209 4.48 3.72 -25.90
CA ARG A 209 4.02 4.64 -24.86
C ARG A 209 3.97 3.88 -23.53
N LYS A 210 4.50 4.48 -22.47
CA LYS A 210 4.71 3.83 -21.18
C LYS A 210 3.96 4.54 -20.08
N TYR A 211 3.27 3.77 -19.25
CA TYR A 211 2.51 4.24 -18.11
C TYR A 211 2.88 3.46 -16.86
N LEU A 212 2.62 4.05 -15.71
CA LEU A 212 2.78 3.41 -14.42
C LEU A 212 1.51 3.62 -13.59
N ILE A 213 1.09 2.57 -12.88
CA ILE A 213 0.07 2.65 -11.82
C ILE A 213 0.66 2.13 -10.52
N GLY A 214 0.53 2.91 -9.45
CA GLY A 214 1.01 2.54 -8.12
C GLY A 214 -0.03 2.83 -7.05
N GLU A 215 -0.28 1.85 -6.17
CA GLU A 215 -1.23 1.99 -5.07
C GLU A 215 -0.53 2.06 -3.72
N SER A 216 -1.02 2.95 -2.84
CA SER A 216 -0.52 3.08 -1.46
C SER A 216 0.97 3.44 -1.44
N TYR A 217 1.83 2.63 -0.83
CA TYR A 217 3.29 2.75 -0.97
C TYR A 217 3.75 2.59 -2.44
N GLY A 218 3.00 1.88 -3.30
CA GLY A 218 3.21 1.92 -4.76
C GLY A 218 3.02 3.32 -5.35
N GLY A 219 2.15 4.13 -4.75
CA GLY A 219 2.00 5.55 -5.05
C GLY A 219 3.19 6.41 -4.60
N PHE A 220 3.88 6.03 -3.51
CA PHE A 220 5.18 6.60 -3.14
C PHE A 220 6.26 6.21 -4.17
N ARG A 221 6.27 4.95 -4.63
CA ARG A 221 7.18 4.46 -5.68
C ARG A 221 6.99 5.21 -6.99
N GLY A 222 5.75 5.45 -7.39
CA GLY A 222 5.40 5.96 -8.72
C GLY A 222 6.20 7.18 -9.18
N PRO A 223 6.17 8.31 -8.45
CA PRO A 223 6.94 9.50 -8.80
C PRO A 223 8.45 9.28 -8.81
N ARG A 224 8.97 8.52 -7.85
CA ARG A 224 10.40 8.24 -7.72
C ARG A 224 10.90 7.34 -8.85
N ILE A 225 10.19 6.27 -9.19
CA ILE A 225 10.47 5.41 -10.35
C ILE A 225 10.39 6.23 -11.65
N THR A 226 9.36 7.08 -11.79
CA THR A 226 9.20 7.93 -12.98
C THR A 226 10.40 8.82 -13.17
N TYR A 227 10.85 9.51 -12.13
CA TYR A 227 11.99 10.39 -12.19
C TYR A 227 13.31 9.62 -12.41
N TYR A 228 13.50 8.49 -11.71
CA TYR A 228 14.70 7.64 -11.86
C TYR A 228 14.81 7.03 -13.26
N LEU A 229 13.73 6.51 -13.82
CA LEU A 229 13.71 6.03 -15.20
C LEU A 229 14.14 7.12 -16.18
N GLN A 230 13.64 8.33 -15.99
CA GLN A 230 13.92 9.48 -16.87
C GLN A 230 15.36 9.96 -16.71
N SER A 231 15.85 10.16 -15.48
CA SER A 231 17.15 10.78 -15.22
C SER A 231 18.32 9.81 -15.29
N GLU A 232 18.13 8.56 -14.88
CA GLU A 232 19.23 7.59 -14.75
C GLU A 232 19.22 6.52 -15.85
N LEU A 233 18.03 6.10 -16.33
CA LEU A 233 17.92 5.01 -17.29
C LEU A 233 17.50 5.48 -18.70
N GLY A 234 17.25 6.78 -18.91
CA GLY A 234 16.88 7.34 -20.21
C GLY A 234 15.52 6.87 -20.74
N VAL A 235 14.60 6.49 -19.85
CA VAL A 235 13.25 6.03 -20.20
C VAL A 235 12.20 6.96 -19.62
N ALA A 236 11.50 7.71 -20.48
CA ALA A 236 10.40 8.57 -20.07
C ALA A 236 9.05 7.81 -20.07
N LEU A 237 8.19 8.12 -19.09
CA LEU A 237 6.81 7.68 -19.05
C LEU A 237 5.88 8.74 -19.66
N ASN A 238 4.80 8.30 -20.29
CA ASN A 238 3.75 9.18 -20.80
C ASN A 238 2.75 9.58 -19.70
N GLY A 239 2.51 8.68 -18.73
CA GLY A 239 1.61 9.00 -17.64
C GLY A 239 1.79 8.13 -16.42
N VAL A 240 1.31 8.66 -15.30
CA VAL A 240 1.36 8.00 -13.98
C VAL A 240 -0.01 8.08 -13.32
N VAL A 241 -0.51 6.95 -12.85
CA VAL A 241 -1.72 6.87 -12.03
C VAL A 241 -1.33 6.47 -10.61
N LEU A 242 -1.71 7.29 -9.64
CA LEU A 242 -1.40 7.09 -8.23
C LEU A 242 -2.69 6.80 -7.49
N VAL A 243 -2.88 5.55 -7.08
CA VAL A 243 -4.10 5.08 -6.41
C VAL A 243 -3.89 5.15 -4.90
N SER A 244 -4.71 5.95 -4.22
CA SER A 244 -4.64 6.12 -2.76
C SER A 244 -3.18 6.25 -2.26
N PRO A 245 -2.38 7.17 -2.84
CA PRO A 245 -0.93 7.16 -2.67
C PRO A 245 -0.48 7.70 -1.32
N TYR A 246 0.54 7.06 -0.75
CA TYR A 246 1.31 7.56 0.40
C TYR A 246 2.39 8.55 -0.06
N LEU A 247 2.00 9.72 -0.56
CA LEU A 247 2.91 10.67 -1.22
C LEU A 247 3.81 11.43 -0.27
N ASN A 248 3.27 11.83 0.87
CA ASN A 248 3.94 12.74 1.80
C ASN A 248 3.77 12.28 3.25
N PRO A 249 4.55 11.27 3.69
CA PRO A 249 4.49 10.76 5.05
C PRO A 249 4.60 11.83 6.14
N ALA A 250 5.42 12.85 5.89
CA ALA A 250 5.59 13.94 6.85
C ALA A 250 4.33 14.78 7.07
N ALA A 251 3.36 14.77 6.16
CA ALA A 251 2.09 15.46 6.37
C ALA A 251 1.16 14.68 7.31
N GLU A 252 1.32 13.37 7.37
CA GLU A 252 0.50 12.46 8.18
C GLU A 252 1.09 12.24 9.57
N ASP A 253 2.41 12.34 9.73
CA ASP A 253 3.16 12.13 10.98
C ASP A 253 3.96 13.39 11.35
N ASN A 254 3.26 14.48 11.67
CA ASN A 254 3.89 15.78 11.97
C ASN A 254 4.06 16.10 13.47
N GLY A 255 3.93 15.11 14.33
CA GLY A 255 4.07 15.28 15.78
C GLY A 255 2.98 16.16 16.41
N ASP A 256 3.11 16.39 17.72
CA ASP A 256 2.05 16.92 18.59
C ASP A 256 1.60 18.37 18.30
N LEU A 257 2.35 19.11 17.50
CA LEU A 257 2.08 20.53 17.24
C LEU A 257 1.35 20.78 15.92
N SER A 258 1.25 19.79 15.03
CA SER A 258 0.63 19.97 13.71
C SER A 258 -0.87 19.70 13.75
N PRO A 259 -1.70 20.60 13.20
CA PRO A 259 -3.13 20.34 13.00
C PRO A 259 -3.40 19.44 11.79
N LEU A 260 -2.40 19.22 10.93
CA LEU A 260 -2.58 18.52 9.64
C LEU A 260 -3.17 17.12 9.78
N PRO A 261 -2.73 16.23 10.67
CA PRO A 261 -3.30 14.88 10.74
C PRO A 261 -4.83 14.90 10.88
N TRP A 262 -5.38 15.74 11.76
CA TRP A 262 -6.84 15.85 11.93
C TRP A 262 -7.54 16.50 10.74
N MET A 263 -6.88 17.46 10.06
CA MET A 263 -7.40 18.07 8.83
C MET A 263 -7.42 17.08 7.66
N LEU A 264 -6.49 16.12 7.62
CA LEU A 264 -6.44 15.11 6.57
C LEU A 264 -7.53 14.06 6.77
N THR A 265 -7.80 13.64 8.01
CA THR A 265 -8.70 12.52 8.32
C THR A 265 -10.17 12.91 8.45
N LEU A 266 -10.49 14.12 8.94
CA LEU A 266 -11.88 14.56 9.14
C LEU A 266 -12.75 14.45 7.89
N PRO A 267 -12.30 14.84 6.67
CA PRO A 267 -13.11 14.67 5.46
C PRO A 267 -13.45 13.22 5.16
N SER A 268 -12.50 12.28 5.32
CA SER A 268 -12.75 10.85 5.07
C SER A 268 -13.69 10.23 6.11
N ILE A 269 -13.56 10.61 7.38
CA ILE A 269 -14.50 10.21 8.45
C ILE A 269 -15.91 10.71 8.13
N THR A 270 -16.02 11.97 7.69
CA THR A 270 -17.32 12.56 7.33
C THR A 270 -17.92 11.90 6.09
N ALA A 271 -17.10 11.59 5.08
CA ALA A 271 -17.54 10.88 3.88
C ALA A 271 -18.15 9.52 4.22
N ALA A 272 -17.48 8.74 5.09
CA ALA A 272 -18.01 7.45 5.54
C ALA A 272 -19.37 7.60 6.26
N ASN A 273 -19.56 8.63 7.09
CA ASN A 273 -20.85 8.92 7.73
C ASN A 273 -21.92 9.31 6.70
N LEU A 274 -21.59 10.20 5.75
CA LEU A 274 -22.50 10.59 4.69
C LEU A 274 -22.91 9.39 3.82
N GLU A 275 -21.99 8.48 3.54
CA GLU A 275 -22.28 7.27 2.79
C GLU A 275 -23.26 6.36 3.55
N ARG A 276 -23.04 6.11 4.84
CA ARG A 276 -23.97 5.35 5.69
C ARG A 276 -25.38 5.96 5.71
N GLN A 277 -25.48 7.27 5.54
CA GLN A 277 -26.75 8.00 5.46
C GLN A 277 -27.34 8.07 4.04
N GLY A 278 -26.65 7.56 3.02
CA GLY A 278 -27.05 7.72 1.62
C GLY A 278 -26.97 9.16 1.10
N LYS A 279 -26.12 10.00 1.70
CA LYS A 279 -25.97 11.43 1.40
C LYS A 279 -24.62 11.83 0.82
N LEU A 280 -23.75 10.84 0.54
CA LEU A 280 -22.44 11.12 -0.04
C LEU A 280 -22.58 11.60 -1.48
N THR A 281 -22.26 12.87 -1.72
CA THR A 281 -22.21 13.48 -3.07
C THR A 281 -20.98 14.39 -3.17
N PRO A 282 -20.51 14.71 -4.39
CA PRO A 282 -19.42 15.66 -4.58
C PRO A 282 -19.70 17.04 -3.95
N GLU A 283 -20.96 17.52 -4.01
CA GLU A 283 -21.37 18.80 -3.44
C GLU A 283 -21.28 18.78 -1.91
N ALA A 284 -21.78 17.71 -1.26
CA ALA A 284 -21.67 17.54 0.18
C ALA A 284 -20.20 17.51 0.62
N MET A 285 -19.33 16.84 -0.16
CA MET A 285 -17.89 16.80 0.12
C MET A 285 -17.20 18.13 -0.11
N ALA A 286 -17.65 18.96 -1.06
CA ALA A 286 -17.14 20.32 -1.24
C ALA A 286 -17.34 21.18 0.01
N ASP A 287 -18.52 21.08 0.66
CA ASP A 287 -18.81 21.78 1.92
C ASP A 287 -17.91 21.27 3.07
N VAL A 288 -17.70 19.95 3.15
CA VAL A 288 -16.80 19.33 4.15
C VAL A 288 -15.37 19.83 3.98
N ILE A 289 -14.88 19.86 2.75
CA ILE A 289 -13.52 20.34 2.41
C ILE A 289 -13.40 21.83 2.73
N ALA A 290 -14.40 22.63 2.39
CA ALA A 290 -14.41 24.07 2.69
C ALA A 290 -14.36 24.32 4.20
N TYR A 291 -15.17 23.62 4.99
CA TYR A 291 -15.13 23.69 6.46
C TYR A 291 -13.74 23.28 7.00
N THR A 292 -13.20 22.19 6.52
CA THR A 292 -11.90 21.67 6.98
C THR A 292 -10.75 22.64 6.72
N ARG A 293 -10.72 23.26 5.54
CA ARG A 293 -9.70 24.25 5.16
C ARG A 293 -9.88 25.60 5.84
N GLY A 294 -11.09 25.93 6.27
CA GLY A 294 -11.45 27.22 6.83
C GLY A 294 -11.57 27.20 8.35
N GLU A 295 -12.79 27.04 8.85
CA GLU A 295 -13.12 27.19 10.28
C GLU A 295 -12.42 26.13 11.14
N TYR A 296 -12.39 24.86 10.70
CA TYR A 296 -11.74 23.78 11.43
C TYR A 296 -10.24 24.04 11.60
N ALA A 297 -9.53 24.28 10.50
CA ALA A 297 -8.09 24.59 10.52
C ALA A 297 -7.78 25.79 11.43
N THR A 298 -8.55 26.86 11.31
CA THR A 298 -8.34 28.09 12.10
C THR A 298 -8.56 27.82 13.60
N THR A 299 -9.59 27.04 13.95
CA THR A 299 -9.89 26.68 15.33
C THR A 299 -8.82 25.76 15.93
N LEU A 300 -8.33 24.80 15.16
CA LEU A 300 -7.21 23.95 15.59
C LEU A 300 -5.96 24.75 15.89
N LEU A 301 -5.63 25.76 15.06
CA LEU A 301 -4.47 26.64 15.26
C LEU A 301 -4.62 27.57 16.48
N LYS A 302 -5.83 28.05 16.78
CA LYS A 302 -6.10 28.81 18.02
C LYS A 302 -5.95 27.93 19.27
N GLY A 303 -6.13 26.63 19.12
CA GLY A 303 -6.04 25.67 20.20
C GLY A 303 -7.09 25.95 21.29
N ARG A 304 -6.74 25.63 22.54
CA ARG A 304 -7.63 25.77 23.70
C ARG A 304 -7.74 27.22 24.21
N SER A 305 -7.08 28.18 23.58
CA SER A 305 -7.14 29.60 23.97
C SER A 305 -8.47 30.28 23.63
N ASP A 306 -9.29 29.63 22.76
CA ASP A 306 -10.64 30.10 22.36
C ASP A 306 -11.67 28.99 22.67
N PRO A 307 -12.18 28.91 23.93
CA PRO A 307 -13.14 27.88 24.33
C PRO A 307 -14.43 27.90 23.53
N ALA A 308 -14.94 29.07 23.18
CA ALA A 308 -16.21 29.19 22.41
C ALA A 308 -16.06 28.66 21.00
N ALA A 309 -14.94 28.94 20.31
CA ALA A 309 -14.64 28.35 19.01
C ALA A 309 -14.43 26.83 19.10
N THR A 310 -13.79 26.35 20.18
CA THR A 310 -13.62 24.93 20.42
C THR A 310 -14.94 24.20 20.61
N ASP A 311 -15.86 24.75 21.44
CA ASP A 311 -17.18 24.15 21.67
C ASP A 311 -17.99 24.09 20.36
N LYS A 312 -17.95 25.15 19.54
CA LYS A 312 -18.59 25.17 18.21
C LYS A 312 -17.99 24.14 17.29
N MET A 313 -16.67 23.98 17.26
CA MET A 313 -15.98 22.95 16.48
C MET A 313 -16.40 21.55 16.91
N ILE A 314 -16.46 21.25 18.21
CA ILE A 314 -16.90 19.95 18.74
C ILE A 314 -18.33 19.65 18.29
N ALA A 315 -19.26 20.61 18.41
CA ALA A 315 -20.62 20.43 17.96
C ALA A 315 -20.69 20.12 16.45
N ARG A 316 -19.93 20.86 15.63
CA ARG A 316 -19.89 20.64 14.17
C ARG A 316 -19.28 19.30 13.79
N VAL A 317 -18.17 18.91 14.41
CA VAL A 317 -17.53 17.60 14.18
C VAL A 317 -18.47 16.45 14.59
N THR A 318 -19.18 16.59 15.71
CA THR A 318 -20.20 15.62 16.13
C THR A 318 -21.28 15.44 15.06
N GLU A 319 -21.84 16.54 14.56
CA GLU A 319 -22.86 16.52 13.49
C GLU A 319 -22.32 15.85 12.21
N MET A 320 -21.13 16.26 11.76
CA MET A 320 -20.53 15.77 10.52
C MET A 320 -20.18 14.28 10.56
N THR A 321 -19.69 13.80 11.69
CA THR A 321 -19.20 12.43 11.81
C THR A 321 -20.23 11.44 12.33
N GLY A 322 -21.30 11.92 12.97
CA GLY A 322 -22.31 11.08 13.60
C GLY A 322 -21.81 10.28 14.81
N LEU A 323 -20.63 10.63 15.35
CA LEU A 323 -20.05 9.98 16.51
C LEU A 323 -20.75 10.41 17.81
N ASP A 324 -20.56 9.63 18.86
CA ASP A 324 -21.01 9.98 20.20
C ASP A 324 -20.46 11.34 20.65
N ALA A 325 -21.35 12.20 21.14
CA ALA A 325 -20.99 13.58 21.52
C ALA A 325 -19.97 13.63 22.68
N ALA A 326 -20.03 12.67 23.62
CA ALA A 326 -19.06 12.60 24.72
C ALA A 326 -17.68 12.20 24.22
N PHE A 327 -17.60 11.28 23.26
CA PHE A 327 -16.35 10.91 22.61
C PHE A 327 -15.73 12.08 21.84
N VAL A 328 -16.50 12.79 21.01
CA VAL A 328 -15.99 13.97 20.28
C VAL A 328 -15.58 15.08 21.21
N LYS A 329 -16.31 15.31 22.31
CA LYS A 329 -15.96 16.28 23.34
C LYS A 329 -14.67 15.89 24.07
N PHE A 330 -14.51 14.62 24.43
CA PHE A 330 -13.30 14.10 25.06
C PHE A 330 -12.07 14.29 24.16
N SER A 331 -12.21 13.99 22.87
CA SER A 331 -11.17 14.21 21.86
C SER A 331 -10.93 15.69 21.53
N GLY A 332 -11.80 16.60 22.00
CA GLY A 332 -11.73 18.02 21.69
C GLY A 332 -11.90 18.31 20.20
N GLY A 333 -12.70 17.51 19.49
CA GLY A 333 -12.90 17.58 18.04
C GLY A 333 -11.69 17.14 17.20
N ARG A 334 -10.66 16.52 17.83
CA ARG A 334 -9.46 15.97 17.19
C ARG A 334 -9.55 14.47 17.17
N LEU A 335 -9.92 13.92 15.99
CA LEU A 335 -10.20 12.50 15.86
C LEU A 335 -8.96 11.77 15.35
N GLU A 336 -8.35 10.98 16.21
CA GLU A 336 -7.29 10.05 15.85
C GLU A 336 -7.85 8.83 15.11
N THR A 337 -7.25 8.43 14.00
CA THR A 337 -7.72 7.31 13.16
C THR A 337 -7.91 6.03 13.99
N GLY A 338 -6.92 5.65 14.81
CA GLY A 338 -6.99 4.45 15.63
C GLY A 338 -8.12 4.47 16.66
N ALA A 339 -8.42 5.64 17.26
CA ALA A 339 -9.53 5.81 18.18
C ALA A 339 -10.88 5.76 17.44
N TYR A 340 -10.97 6.40 16.28
CA TYR A 340 -12.18 6.44 15.45
C TYR A 340 -12.62 5.04 14.98
N VAL A 341 -11.71 4.24 14.42
CA VAL A 341 -12.06 2.90 13.88
C VAL A 341 -12.53 1.93 14.96
N ARG A 342 -12.16 2.16 16.22
CA ARG A 342 -12.66 1.39 17.37
C ARG A 342 -13.98 1.93 17.92
N GLU A 343 -14.23 3.23 17.78
CA GLU A 343 -15.39 3.88 18.39
C GLU A 343 -16.63 3.79 17.51
N VAL A 344 -16.49 3.99 16.20
CA VAL A 344 -17.62 4.20 15.27
C VAL A 344 -18.65 3.05 15.27
N HIS A 345 -18.23 1.81 15.53
CA HIS A 345 -19.10 0.62 15.62
C HIS A 345 -18.97 -0.14 16.95
N ARG A 346 -18.47 0.54 17.98
CA ARG A 346 -18.20 -0.05 19.29
C ARG A 346 -19.42 -0.68 19.95
N GLU A 347 -20.58 -0.03 19.87
CA GLU A 347 -21.83 -0.55 20.41
C GLU A 347 -22.26 -1.89 19.78
N GLN A 348 -21.80 -2.16 18.56
CA GLN A 348 -22.04 -3.41 17.84
C GLN A 348 -20.97 -4.47 18.11
N GLY A 349 -19.97 -4.17 18.95
CA GLY A 349 -18.81 -5.05 19.21
C GLY A 349 -17.90 -5.23 18.01
N LYS A 350 -17.85 -4.24 17.10
CA LYS A 350 -17.12 -4.31 15.85
C LYS A 350 -15.99 -3.28 15.79
N LEU A 351 -14.99 -3.58 14.95
CA LEU A 351 -13.95 -2.68 14.49
C LEU A 351 -14.20 -2.28 13.04
N SER A 352 -13.86 -1.06 12.68
CA SER A 352 -13.80 -0.62 11.28
C SER A 352 -12.42 -0.80 10.68
N SER A 353 -12.36 -0.97 9.35
CA SER A 353 -11.12 -0.95 8.61
C SER A 353 -10.59 0.48 8.47
N VAL A 354 -9.26 0.64 8.49
CA VAL A 354 -8.61 1.91 8.13
C VAL A 354 -8.65 2.14 6.61
N TYR A 355 -8.81 1.07 5.82
CA TYR A 355 -8.88 1.14 4.37
C TYR A 355 -10.27 1.54 3.85
N ASP A 356 -11.34 1.17 4.55
CA ASP A 356 -12.71 1.69 4.35
C ASP A 356 -13.48 1.53 5.65
N SER A 357 -13.75 2.62 6.34
CA SER A 357 -14.35 2.56 7.68
C SER A 357 -15.82 2.09 7.72
N ASN A 358 -16.42 1.86 6.56
CA ASN A 358 -17.72 1.22 6.43
C ASN A 358 -17.65 -0.32 6.29
N VAL A 359 -16.43 -0.89 6.21
CA VAL A 359 -16.21 -2.34 6.27
C VAL A 359 -15.74 -2.72 7.68
N THR A 360 -16.43 -3.68 8.27
CA THR A 360 -16.30 -4.01 9.69
C THR A 360 -16.05 -5.50 9.95
N SER A 361 -15.44 -5.82 11.09
CA SER A 361 -15.41 -7.17 11.66
C SER A 361 -15.61 -7.13 13.16
N PHE A 362 -15.93 -8.28 13.79
CA PHE A 362 -16.00 -8.34 15.26
C PHE A 362 -14.64 -8.05 15.89
N ASP A 363 -14.62 -7.25 16.96
CA ASP A 363 -13.42 -7.03 17.76
C ASP A 363 -13.18 -8.26 18.66
N PRO A 364 -12.12 -9.04 18.45
CA PRO A 364 -11.81 -10.18 19.31
C PRO A 364 -11.30 -9.76 20.71
N PHE A 365 -10.95 -8.48 20.90
CA PHE A 365 -10.39 -7.95 22.15
C PHE A 365 -11.06 -6.63 22.58
N PRO A 366 -12.40 -6.58 22.75
CA PRO A 366 -13.13 -5.33 22.95
C PRO A 366 -12.75 -4.58 24.25
N PHE A 367 -12.10 -5.27 25.18
CA PHE A 367 -11.64 -4.69 26.45
C PHE A 367 -10.14 -4.33 26.46
N ALA A 368 -9.41 -4.62 25.37
CA ALA A 368 -7.99 -4.25 25.31
C ALA A 368 -7.84 -2.72 25.18
N PRO A 369 -6.83 -2.11 25.83
CA PRO A 369 -6.57 -0.67 25.69
C PRO A 369 -6.13 -0.30 24.27
N GLU A 370 -5.46 -1.23 23.57
CA GLU A 370 -4.95 -1.04 22.21
C GLU A 370 -5.62 -2.02 21.24
N GLN A 371 -5.70 -1.64 19.96
CA GLN A 371 -6.15 -2.53 18.91
C GLN A 371 -5.11 -3.64 18.69
N ARG A 372 -5.59 -4.91 18.77
CA ARG A 372 -4.77 -6.11 18.58
C ARG A 372 -5.28 -6.97 17.42
N ALA A 373 -6.45 -6.67 16.89
CA ALA A 373 -7.02 -7.36 15.75
C ALA A 373 -6.35 -6.90 14.45
N SER A 374 -6.31 -7.79 13.46
CA SER A 374 -5.99 -7.45 12.08
C SER A 374 -7.06 -6.51 11.50
N ASP A 375 -6.69 -5.75 10.47
CA ASP A 375 -7.64 -4.92 9.76
C ASP A 375 -8.75 -5.77 9.11
N PRO A 376 -10.04 -5.39 9.23
CA PRO A 376 -11.17 -6.15 8.70
C PRO A 376 -11.06 -6.51 7.22
N ILE A 377 -10.69 -5.56 6.36
CA ILE A 377 -10.55 -5.83 4.92
C ILE A 377 -9.41 -6.80 4.66
N LEU A 378 -8.23 -6.55 5.21
CA LEU A 378 -7.07 -7.43 4.97
C LEU A 378 -7.30 -8.84 5.49
N ALA A 379 -7.95 -8.97 6.66
CA ALA A 379 -8.30 -10.27 7.23
C ALA A 379 -9.24 -11.06 6.31
N ALA A 380 -10.17 -10.38 5.65
CA ALA A 380 -11.12 -11.02 4.74
C ALA A 380 -10.50 -11.41 3.39
N ILE A 381 -9.67 -10.53 2.77
CA ILE A 381 -9.32 -10.68 1.34
C ILE A 381 -7.98 -11.37 1.07
N VAL A 382 -7.02 -11.37 2.01
CA VAL A 382 -5.66 -11.91 1.74
C VAL A 382 -5.70 -13.40 1.39
N ALA A 383 -6.49 -14.21 2.08
CA ALA A 383 -6.56 -15.64 1.84
C ALA A 383 -7.22 -15.97 0.47
N PRO A 384 -8.41 -15.46 0.13
CA PRO A 384 -9.01 -15.73 -1.17
C PRO A 384 -8.20 -15.16 -2.35
N LEU A 385 -7.61 -13.95 -2.25
CA LEU A 385 -6.71 -13.41 -3.28
C LEU A 385 -5.48 -14.27 -3.50
N THR A 386 -4.85 -14.74 -2.40
CA THR A 386 -3.72 -15.68 -2.48
C THR A 386 -4.13 -16.95 -3.23
N THR A 387 -5.26 -17.55 -2.85
CA THR A 387 -5.75 -18.79 -3.48
C THR A 387 -6.09 -18.58 -4.94
N ALA A 388 -6.80 -17.50 -5.28
CA ALA A 388 -7.14 -17.15 -6.66
C ALA A 388 -5.88 -16.99 -7.53
N MET A 389 -4.88 -16.26 -7.05
CA MET A 389 -3.66 -16.02 -7.81
C MET A 389 -2.82 -17.27 -7.97
N VAL A 390 -2.68 -18.09 -6.93
CA VAL A 390 -1.97 -19.37 -7.01
C VAL A 390 -2.66 -20.31 -8.01
N ASP A 391 -3.98 -20.46 -7.94
CA ASP A 391 -4.74 -21.29 -8.88
C ASP A 391 -4.59 -20.77 -10.32
N PHE A 392 -4.74 -19.47 -10.52
CA PHE A 392 -4.58 -18.86 -11.84
C PHE A 392 -3.19 -19.10 -12.42
N VAL A 393 -2.13 -18.83 -11.67
CA VAL A 393 -0.75 -18.96 -12.16
C VAL A 393 -0.39 -20.44 -12.40
N THR A 394 -0.77 -21.35 -11.50
CA THR A 394 -0.33 -22.75 -11.56
C THR A 394 -1.20 -23.63 -12.46
N ARG A 395 -2.52 -23.39 -12.50
CA ARG A 395 -3.46 -24.21 -13.28
C ARG A 395 -3.82 -23.58 -14.62
N THR A 396 -4.12 -22.27 -14.62
CA THR A 396 -4.55 -21.59 -15.85
C THR A 396 -3.35 -21.26 -16.74
N VAL A 397 -2.28 -20.66 -16.16
CA VAL A 397 -1.08 -20.32 -16.93
C VAL A 397 -0.13 -21.51 -17.07
N GLY A 398 -0.17 -22.46 -16.15
CA GLY A 398 0.68 -23.65 -16.18
C GLY A 398 2.10 -23.41 -15.62
N TRP A 399 2.35 -22.29 -14.96
CA TRP A 399 3.64 -21.99 -14.33
C TRP A 399 3.75 -22.75 -12.99
N LYS A 400 4.31 -23.95 -13.02
CA LYS A 400 4.37 -24.89 -11.89
C LYS A 400 5.49 -24.50 -10.94
N VAL A 401 5.20 -23.64 -9.97
CA VAL A 401 6.15 -23.14 -8.97
C VAL A 401 6.01 -23.90 -7.66
N ASP A 402 7.17 -24.29 -7.08
CA ASP A 402 7.26 -24.88 -5.74
C ASP A 402 7.70 -23.76 -4.75
N ALA A 403 6.79 -22.87 -4.45
CA ALA A 403 7.00 -21.77 -3.50
C ALA A 403 5.66 -21.27 -2.95
N ARG A 404 5.71 -20.65 -1.78
CA ARG A 404 4.56 -19.95 -1.21
C ARG A 404 4.35 -18.60 -1.91
N TYR A 405 3.11 -18.26 -2.23
CA TYR A 405 2.72 -16.93 -2.67
C TYR A 405 2.46 -16.01 -1.48
N ASN A 406 3.11 -14.86 -1.43
CA ASN A 406 2.94 -13.86 -0.39
C ASN A 406 2.11 -12.67 -0.95
N ALA A 407 0.79 -12.76 -0.90
CA ALA A 407 -0.07 -11.63 -1.30
C ALA A 407 0.19 -10.39 -0.42
N LEU A 408 0.46 -10.62 0.87
CA LEU A 408 0.91 -9.61 1.82
C LEU A 408 1.98 -10.22 2.74
N SER A 409 3.21 -9.68 2.66
CA SER A 409 4.37 -10.11 3.45
C SER A 409 4.62 -9.15 4.61
N TYR A 410 4.23 -9.55 5.81
CA TYR A 410 4.58 -8.80 7.02
C TYR A 410 6.08 -8.83 7.34
N ASP A 411 6.81 -9.84 6.86
CA ASP A 411 8.27 -9.93 7.01
C ASP A 411 8.98 -8.81 6.27
N VAL A 412 8.54 -8.46 5.07
CA VAL A 412 9.08 -7.30 4.34
C VAL A 412 8.87 -6.03 5.16
N GLY A 413 7.67 -5.78 5.69
CA GLY A 413 7.40 -4.60 6.53
C GLY A 413 8.25 -4.55 7.80
N ARG A 414 8.49 -5.72 8.43
CA ARG A 414 9.35 -5.84 9.63
C ARG A 414 10.83 -5.60 9.32
N LEU A 415 11.31 -6.03 8.15
CA LEU A 415 12.69 -5.88 7.71
C LEU A 415 12.96 -4.52 7.07
N TRP A 416 11.92 -3.77 6.72
CA TRP A 416 12.03 -2.49 6.03
C TRP A 416 12.80 -1.48 6.87
N ASN A 417 13.73 -0.80 6.23
CA ASN A 417 14.41 0.34 6.83
C ASN A 417 13.56 1.60 6.62
N TRP A 418 12.94 2.07 7.71
CA TRP A 418 12.11 3.28 7.77
C TRP A 418 12.99 4.51 8.02
N ASP A 419 13.86 4.81 7.06
CA ASP A 419 14.85 5.88 7.13
C ASP A 419 14.29 7.27 6.77
N ASP A 420 15.15 8.30 6.88
CA ASP A 420 14.79 9.68 6.54
C ASP A 420 14.41 9.86 5.07
N ASP A 421 14.85 9.00 4.16
CA ASP A 421 14.53 9.09 2.75
C ASP A 421 13.05 8.78 2.49
N LEU A 422 12.49 7.81 3.22
CA LEU A 422 11.04 7.58 3.21
C LEU A 422 10.28 8.81 3.75
N ARG A 423 10.75 9.39 4.86
CA ARG A 423 10.11 10.58 5.49
C ARG A 423 10.06 11.80 4.59
N ARG A 424 11.00 11.94 3.65
CA ARG A 424 10.98 13.04 2.66
C ARG A 424 9.83 12.94 1.67
N GLY A 425 9.15 11.78 1.60
CA GLY A 425 8.07 11.54 0.64
C GLY A 425 8.56 11.51 -0.80
N SER A 426 7.63 11.56 -1.74
CA SER A 426 7.91 11.49 -3.19
C SER A 426 7.43 12.70 -3.98
N VAL A 427 6.96 13.74 -3.30
CA VAL A 427 6.45 14.98 -3.93
C VAL A 427 7.54 15.73 -4.69
N THR A 428 8.79 15.68 -4.20
CA THR A 428 9.94 16.32 -4.87
C THR A 428 10.20 15.69 -6.23
N GLU A 429 10.22 14.36 -6.32
CA GLU A 429 10.42 13.63 -7.57
C GLU A 429 9.23 13.80 -8.51
N LEU A 430 8.00 13.86 -8.00
CA LEU A 430 6.82 14.20 -8.77
C LEU A 430 6.96 15.58 -9.44
N ARG A 431 7.35 16.59 -8.67
CA ARG A 431 7.58 17.95 -9.19
C ARG A 431 8.66 17.98 -10.27
N LYS A 432 9.79 17.30 -10.04
CA LYS A 432 10.90 17.23 -11.00
C LYS A 432 10.47 16.53 -12.28
N ALA A 433 9.79 15.41 -12.21
CA ALA A 433 9.32 14.67 -13.38
C ALA A 433 8.32 15.48 -14.21
N VAL A 434 7.34 16.13 -13.57
CA VAL A 434 6.34 16.98 -14.24
C VAL A 434 6.97 18.23 -14.85
N ALA A 435 7.97 18.82 -14.17
CA ALA A 435 8.67 20.00 -14.69
C ALA A 435 9.55 19.67 -15.92
N ALA A 436 10.20 18.50 -15.89
CA ALA A 436 11.11 18.08 -16.95
C ALA A 436 10.37 17.64 -18.23
N ASP A 437 9.16 17.10 -18.11
CA ASP A 437 8.37 16.64 -19.25
C ASP A 437 7.00 17.35 -19.32
N PRO A 438 6.80 18.30 -20.24
CA PRO A 438 5.53 19.00 -20.38
C PRO A 438 4.37 18.12 -20.91
N LYS A 439 4.66 16.90 -21.39
CA LYS A 439 3.67 15.94 -21.85
C LYS A 439 3.27 14.93 -20.79
N LEU A 440 4.09 14.74 -19.75
CA LEU A 440 3.77 13.82 -18.66
C LEU A 440 2.44 14.21 -18.00
N ARG A 441 1.52 13.24 -17.86
CA ARG A 441 0.26 13.40 -17.16
C ARG A 441 0.24 12.55 -15.90
N VAL A 442 -0.30 13.13 -14.83
CA VAL A 442 -0.42 12.47 -13.53
C VAL A 442 -1.87 12.51 -13.08
N MET A 443 -2.42 11.36 -12.79
CA MET A 443 -3.75 11.22 -12.21
C MET A 443 -3.63 10.61 -10.82
N ILE A 444 -4.02 11.35 -9.79
CA ILE A 444 -4.07 10.90 -8.41
C ILE A 444 -5.52 10.55 -8.11
N VAL A 445 -5.77 9.34 -7.62
CA VAL A 445 -7.14 8.85 -7.42
C VAL A 445 -7.30 8.27 -6.03
N HIS A 446 -8.43 8.56 -5.40
CA HIS A 446 -8.73 8.15 -4.03
C HIS A 446 -10.16 7.67 -3.88
N GLY A 447 -10.40 6.84 -2.85
CA GLY A 447 -11.72 6.68 -2.29
C GLY A 447 -11.96 7.70 -1.17
N TRP A 448 -13.20 8.19 -1.07
CA TRP A 448 -13.60 9.17 -0.06
C TRP A 448 -13.36 8.70 1.38
N ASN A 449 -13.56 7.39 1.65
CA ASN A 449 -13.56 6.80 3.01
C ASN A 449 -12.17 6.33 3.48
N ASP A 450 -11.13 6.53 2.68
CA ASP A 450 -9.77 6.08 2.99
C ASP A 450 -9.19 6.83 4.19
N LEU A 451 -8.82 6.10 5.24
CA LEU A 451 -8.14 6.61 6.43
C LEU A 451 -6.68 6.16 6.52
N SER A 452 -6.27 5.22 5.65
CA SER A 452 -4.88 4.78 5.53
C SER A 452 -4.05 5.81 4.78
N CYS A 453 -4.58 6.32 3.65
CA CYS A 453 -4.01 7.41 2.87
C CYS A 453 -5.12 8.41 2.52
N PRO A 454 -5.49 9.32 3.44
CA PRO A 454 -6.62 10.21 3.25
C PRO A 454 -6.48 11.07 1.99
N PHE A 455 -7.54 11.16 1.17
CA PHE A 455 -7.52 11.89 -0.09
C PHE A 455 -7.11 13.36 0.06
N MET A 456 -7.43 13.96 1.21
CA MET A 456 -7.12 15.35 1.50
C MET A 456 -5.62 15.64 1.49
N ALA A 457 -4.77 14.65 1.79
CA ALA A 457 -3.32 14.78 1.71
C ALA A 457 -2.87 15.06 0.25
N SER A 458 -3.45 14.34 -0.71
CA SER A 458 -3.17 14.55 -2.14
C SER A 458 -3.76 15.84 -2.67
N VAL A 459 -4.97 16.21 -2.23
CA VAL A 459 -5.61 17.48 -2.59
C VAL A 459 -4.75 18.66 -2.14
N LEU A 460 -4.31 18.68 -0.86
CA LEU A 460 -3.44 19.74 -0.35
C LEU A 460 -2.06 19.73 -1.05
N THR A 461 -1.51 18.55 -1.36
CA THR A 461 -0.25 18.43 -2.09
C THR A 461 -0.36 19.00 -3.50
N ALA A 462 -1.41 18.66 -4.24
CA ALA A 462 -1.65 19.16 -5.60
C ALA A 462 -1.82 20.69 -5.63
N ASP A 463 -2.57 21.23 -4.67
CA ASP A 463 -2.80 22.67 -4.55
C ASP A 463 -1.52 23.48 -4.21
N GLN A 464 -0.54 22.84 -3.57
CA GLN A 464 0.77 23.46 -3.25
C GLN A 464 1.81 23.25 -4.35
N MET A 465 1.50 22.50 -5.42
CA MET A 465 2.41 22.35 -6.54
C MET A 465 2.45 23.61 -7.39
N PRO A 466 3.62 24.01 -7.89
CA PRO A 466 3.71 25.08 -8.88
C PRO A 466 2.89 24.74 -10.13
N VAL A 467 2.25 25.74 -10.73
CA VAL A 467 1.63 25.58 -12.04
C VAL A 467 2.74 25.42 -13.09
N MET A 468 2.81 24.24 -13.71
CA MET A 468 3.82 23.89 -14.71
C MET A 468 3.14 23.59 -16.04
N GLY A 469 2.72 24.63 -16.73
CA GLY A 469 1.94 24.55 -17.97
C GLY A 469 0.43 24.37 -17.70
N GLU A 470 -0.19 23.38 -18.33
CA GLU A 470 -1.62 23.09 -18.14
C GLU A 470 -1.89 22.48 -16.76
N PRO A 471 -2.72 23.10 -15.90
CA PRO A 471 -2.97 22.60 -14.55
C PRO A 471 -3.57 21.19 -14.51
N ALA A 472 -4.38 20.84 -15.52
CA ALA A 472 -5.01 19.52 -15.61
C ALA A 472 -4.02 18.37 -15.87
N ARG A 473 -2.73 18.64 -16.03
CA ARG A 473 -1.69 17.60 -16.14
C ARG A 473 -1.48 16.83 -14.85
N VAL A 474 -1.75 17.44 -13.70
CA VAL A 474 -1.78 16.79 -12.38
C VAL A 474 -3.19 16.95 -11.83
N ALA A 475 -3.97 15.89 -11.88
CA ALA A 475 -5.38 15.92 -11.47
C ALA A 475 -5.61 14.97 -10.30
N VAL A 476 -6.41 15.41 -9.33
CA VAL A 476 -6.95 14.56 -8.25
C VAL A 476 -8.38 14.19 -8.59
N ARG A 477 -8.76 12.94 -8.35
CA ARG A 477 -10.11 12.40 -8.55
C ARG A 477 -10.49 11.55 -7.35
N GLU A 478 -11.71 11.67 -6.91
CA GLU A 478 -12.24 10.93 -5.77
C GLU A 478 -13.47 10.11 -6.17
N TYR A 479 -13.60 8.91 -5.61
CA TYR A 479 -14.66 7.96 -5.90
C TYR A 479 -15.30 7.45 -4.61
N PRO A 480 -16.54 6.97 -4.65
CA PRO A 480 -17.13 6.23 -3.53
C PRO A 480 -16.29 5.01 -3.15
N GLY A 481 -16.04 4.82 -1.86
CA GLY A 481 -15.23 3.72 -1.33
C GLY A 481 -14.02 4.20 -0.53
N GLY A 482 -13.20 3.25 -0.10
CA GLY A 482 -12.00 3.51 0.68
C GLY A 482 -10.71 3.40 -0.13
N HIS A 483 -9.65 2.91 0.49
CA HIS A 483 -8.31 2.77 -0.08
C HIS A 483 -8.29 1.97 -1.39
N MET A 484 -9.01 0.85 -1.38
CA MET A 484 -9.25 0.00 -2.54
C MET A 484 -10.64 0.28 -3.13
N PHE A 485 -10.98 1.55 -3.42
CA PHE A 485 -12.29 1.97 -3.93
C PHE A 485 -12.72 1.22 -5.19
N TYR A 486 -11.78 0.68 -5.94
CA TYR A 486 -12.00 -0.12 -7.15
C TYR A 486 -12.63 -1.50 -6.86
N THR A 487 -12.70 -1.94 -5.62
CA THR A 487 -13.49 -3.12 -5.24
C THR A 487 -14.97 -2.90 -5.55
N ARG A 488 -15.42 -1.65 -5.50
CA ARG A 488 -16.77 -1.26 -5.91
C ARG A 488 -16.84 -1.12 -7.43
N GLU A 489 -17.73 -1.87 -8.08
CA GLU A 489 -17.84 -1.90 -9.54
C GLU A 489 -18.01 -0.52 -10.16
N ALA A 490 -18.93 0.30 -9.64
CA ALA A 490 -19.16 1.65 -10.15
C ALA A 490 -17.89 2.53 -10.12
N SER A 491 -17.13 2.48 -9.03
CA SER A 491 -15.88 3.22 -8.86
C SER A 491 -14.77 2.68 -9.76
N ARG A 492 -14.69 1.35 -9.93
CA ARG A 492 -13.75 0.70 -10.87
C ARG A 492 -14.02 1.09 -12.32
N LEU A 493 -15.29 1.14 -12.73
CA LEU A 493 -15.68 1.58 -14.06
C LEU A 493 -15.42 3.08 -14.29
N ALA A 494 -15.64 3.91 -13.28
CA ALA A 494 -15.32 5.33 -13.32
C ALA A 494 -13.81 5.57 -13.44
N LEU A 495 -12.99 4.85 -12.64
CA LEU A 495 -11.53 4.87 -12.77
C LEU A 495 -11.07 4.49 -14.18
N ARG A 496 -11.65 3.42 -14.76
CA ARG A 496 -11.34 3.00 -16.12
C ARG A 496 -11.65 4.09 -17.15
N LYS A 497 -12.79 4.76 -17.02
CA LYS A 497 -13.19 5.88 -17.89
C LYS A 497 -12.18 7.02 -17.82
N ASP A 498 -11.82 7.46 -16.63
CA ASP A 498 -10.87 8.57 -16.44
C ASP A 498 -9.45 8.20 -16.94
N ALA A 499 -9.02 6.94 -16.75
CA ALA A 499 -7.79 6.43 -17.30
C ALA A 499 -7.79 6.44 -18.85
N LEU A 500 -8.86 5.95 -19.46
CA LEU A 500 -9.00 5.96 -20.92
C LEU A 500 -8.91 7.39 -21.50
N GLU A 501 -9.54 8.37 -20.83
CA GLU A 501 -9.42 9.79 -21.21
C GLU A 501 -7.98 10.31 -21.10
N MET A 502 -7.25 9.91 -20.06
CA MET A 502 -5.84 10.26 -19.88
C MET A 502 -4.97 9.67 -20.99
N TYR A 503 -5.17 8.40 -21.35
CA TYR A 503 -4.40 7.71 -22.40
C TYR A 503 -4.70 8.26 -23.80
N ALA A 504 -5.91 8.74 -24.05
CA ALA A 504 -6.32 9.30 -25.33
C ALA A 504 -5.69 10.69 -25.62
N LYS A 505 -5.14 11.37 -24.62
CA LYS A 505 -4.49 12.69 -24.76
C LYS A 505 -3.03 12.64 -25.22
N HIS A 506 -2.51 11.45 -25.57
CA HIS A 506 -1.12 11.23 -26.02
C HIS A 506 -1.00 10.77 -27.47
#